data_e732d841e8ea5d2acbaac1280b145c9f
#
_entry.id   e732d841e8ea5d2acbaac1280b145c9f
#
_cell.length_a   1.000
_cell.length_b   1.000
_cell.length_c   1.000
_cell.angle_alpha   90.00
_cell.angle_beta   90.00
_cell.angle_gamma   90.00
#
_symmetry.space_group_name_H-M   'P 1'
#
loop_
_entity.id
_entity.type
_entity.pdbx_description
1 polymer ?
#
loop_
_entity_poly.entity_id
_entity_poly.type
_entity_poly.pdbx_seq_one_letter_code
_entity_poly.pdbx_strand_id
1 'polypeptide(L)'
;MAVQINGQDVGPIKFTDNLAGKTIHVGQASPVNPVDGDIWIDADALNNAGKNLIQTIDLTSGSSKSCAVSSDYKDVEIIIRGLNISANAALSVRVNGDLTSSYIDSAGVPQTSLFTLDSVKAGVTTNHVKISVVDVNSLATSKTGDARAVYTSSSTNLSRLFLSWGAYTPATISPITAITLTLTTGTFVSGTVLVYGVN
;
A
#
# COMPACT_ATOMS: atom_id res chain seq x y z
N MET A 1 -6.70 38.58 -1.77
CA MET A 1 -5.97 37.84 -0.73
C MET A 1 -5.80 36.43 -1.27
N ALA A 2 -4.58 35.94 -1.40
CA ALA A 2 -4.33 34.56 -1.83
C ALA A 2 -4.53 33.65 -0.61
N VAL A 3 -5.19 32.54 -0.81
CA VAL A 3 -5.32 31.49 0.22
C VAL A 3 -4.08 30.61 0.11
N GLN A 4 -3.38 30.45 1.22
CA GLN A 4 -2.22 29.55 1.31
C GLN A 4 -2.61 28.25 2.01
N ILE A 5 -2.28 27.13 1.40
CA ILE A 5 -2.35 25.79 2.02
C ILE A 5 -0.91 25.28 2.10
N ASN A 6 -0.45 24.94 3.30
CA ASN A 6 0.94 24.52 3.56
C ASN A 6 1.99 25.48 3.02
N GLY A 7 1.73 26.80 3.10
CA GLY A 7 2.65 27.82 2.61
C GLY A 7 2.67 28.00 1.09
N GLN A 8 1.82 27.32 0.34
CA GLN A 8 1.68 27.48 -1.10
C GLN A 8 0.40 28.25 -1.46
N ASP A 9 0.51 29.18 -2.39
CA ASP A 9 -0.65 29.91 -2.91
C ASP A 9 -1.50 28.98 -3.77
N VAL A 10 -2.74 28.75 -3.35
CA VAL A 10 -3.71 27.89 -4.07
C VAL A 10 -4.65 28.68 -5.00
N GLY A 11 -4.38 29.95 -5.20
CA GLY A 11 -5.21 30.84 -6.01
C GLY A 11 -6.43 31.37 -5.28
N PRO A 12 -7.25 32.20 -5.90
CA PRO A 12 -8.41 32.79 -5.26
C PRO A 12 -9.54 31.76 -5.14
N ILE A 13 -9.91 31.41 -3.93
CA ILE A 13 -11.16 30.70 -3.66
C ILE A 13 -12.30 31.72 -3.81
N LYS A 14 -13.16 31.53 -4.81
CA LYS A 14 -14.35 32.37 -5.00
C LYS A 14 -15.49 31.81 -4.18
N PHE A 15 -15.85 32.50 -3.12
CA PHE A 15 -17.11 32.30 -2.41
C PHE A 15 -18.13 33.31 -2.93
N THR A 16 -19.29 32.86 -3.33
CA THR A 16 -20.30 33.72 -3.97
C THR A 16 -21.18 34.49 -2.98
N ASP A 17 -21.14 34.21 -1.66
CA ASP A 17 -22.03 34.90 -0.70
C ASP A 17 -21.39 35.08 0.69
N ASN A 18 -21.42 36.34 1.11
CA ASN A 18 -21.47 36.90 2.47
C ASN A 18 -20.60 36.26 3.57
N LEU A 19 -19.31 36.14 3.32
CA LEU A 19 -18.34 35.75 4.35
C LEU A 19 -17.80 36.93 5.16
N ALA A 20 -18.52 38.06 5.18
CA ALA A 20 -18.11 39.24 5.96
C ALA A 20 -18.02 38.88 7.45
N GLY A 21 -16.82 38.88 7.99
CA GLY A 21 -16.54 38.58 9.39
C GLY A 21 -16.39 37.09 9.72
N LYS A 22 -16.38 36.20 8.74
CA LYS A 22 -16.16 34.75 8.92
C LYS A 22 -14.76 34.36 8.56
N THR A 23 -14.23 33.36 9.24
CA THR A 23 -12.88 32.85 9.04
C THR A 23 -12.93 31.47 8.41
N ILE A 24 -12.04 31.21 7.45
CA ILE A 24 -11.80 29.86 6.95
C ILE A 24 -10.58 29.32 7.69
N HIS A 25 -10.80 28.28 8.45
CA HIS A 25 -9.74 27.55 9.14
C HIS A 25 -9.34 26.34 8.30
N VAL A 26 -8.04 26.19 8.02
CA VAL A 26 -7.49 25.01 7.35
C VAL A 26 -6.45 24.41 8.28
N GLY A 27 -6.66 23.18 8.74
CA GLY A 27 -5.75 22.55 9.70
C GLY A 27 -6.16 21.14 10.05
N GLN A 28 -5.27 20.43 10.75
CA GLN A 28 -5.47 19.06 11.23
C GLN A 28 -6.30 18.98 12.53
N ALA A 29 -6.49 20.09 13.21
CA ALA A 29 -7.27 20.15 14.43
C ALA A 29 -8.38 21.20 14.32
N SER A 30 -9.49 20.96 15.00
CA SER A 30 -10.58 21.92 15.09
C SER A 30 -10.03 23.27 15.57
N PRO A 31 -10.50 24.40 14.99
CA PRO A 31 -10.09 25.72 15.44
C PRO A 31 -10.44 25.94 16.91
N VAL A 32 -9.57 26.64 17.63
CA VAL A 32 -9.85 27.07 19.00
C VAL A 32 -10.76 28.30 18.95
N ASN A 33 -11.91 28.26 19.62
CA ASN A 33 -12.91 29.32 19.64
C ASN A 33 -13.50 29.66 18.25
N PRO A 34 -14.12 28.70 17.54
CA PRO A 34 -14.81 28.98 16.28
C PRO A 34 -16.01 29.91 16.55
N VAL A 35 -16.27 30.81 15.62
CA VAL A 35 -17.45 31.69 15.64
C VAL A 35 -18.50 31.08 14.69
N ASP A 36 -19.77 31.25 15.04
CA ASP A 36 -20.86 30.73 14.20
C ASP A 36 -20.75 31.22 12.76
N GLY A 37 -20.71 30.27 11.83
CA GLY A 37 -20.52 30.49 10.40
C GLY A 37 -19.07 30.48 9.94
N ASP A 38 -18.06 30.22 10.81
CA ASP A 38 -16.71 29.89 10.37
C ASP A 38 -16.73 28.56 9.61
N ILE A 39 -15.86 28.47 8.62
CA ILE A 39 -15.68 27.24 7.84
C ILE A 39 -14.37 26.59 8.29
N TRP A 40 -14.47 25.36 8.76
CA TRP A 40 -13.30 24.54 9.00
C TRP A 40 -13.11 23.53 7.88
N ILE A 41 -11.92 23.55 7.29
CA ILE A 41 -11.49 22.58 6.30
C ILE A 41 -10.44 21.72 6.97
N ASP A 42 -10.78 20.46 7.22
CA ASP A 42 -9.84 19.48 7.72
C ASP A 42 -8.82 19.16 6.61
N ALA A 43 -7.56 19.56 6.84
CA ALA A 43 -6.49 19.32 5.89
C ALA A 43 -6.21 17.82 5.71
N ASP A 44 -6.45 17.01 6.74
CA ASP A 44 -6.30 15.55 6.64
C ASP A 44 -7.43 14.94 5.82
N ALA A 45 -8.66 15.45 5.94
CA ALA A 45 -9.78 15.01 5.12
C ALA A 45 -9.56 15.30 3.62
N LEU A 46 -8.91 16.41 3.29
CA LEU A 46 -8.53 16.73 1.91
C LEU A 46 -7.41 15.83 1.37
N ASN A 47 -6.46 15.45 2.23
CA ASN A 47 -5.38 14.52 1.87
C ASN A 47 -5.85 13.06 1.86
N ASN A 48 -6.94 12.75 2.58
CA ASN A 48 -7.47 11.40 2.78
C ASN A 48 -8.51 10.98 1.73
N ALA A 49 -8.68 11.72 0.63
CA ALA A 49 -9.56 11.30 -0.46
C ALA A 49 -9.00 10.03 -1.16
N GLY A 50 -8.94 8.94 -0.40
CA GLY A 50 -8.76 7.59 -0.88
C GLY A 50 -7.52 6.82 -0.44
N LYS A 51 -6.33 7.46 -0.23
CA LYS A 51 -5.10 6.70 0.10
C LYS A 51 -4.16 7.48 1.01
N ASN A 52 -3.80 6.89 2.15
CA ASN A 52 -2.83 7.43 3.10
C ASN A 52 -1.53 6.63 3.04
N LEU A 53 -0.39 7.29 2.87
CA LEU A 53 0.90 6.64 3.02
C LEU A 53 1.12 6.28 4.50
N ILE A 54 1.13 4.97 4.80
CA ILE A 54 1.34 4.45 6.15
C ILE A 54 2.82 4.26 6.42
N GLN A 55 3.56 3.71 5.45
CA GLN A 55 4.94 3.30 5.66
C GLN A 55 5.76 3.38 4.36
N THR A 56 7.04 3.72 4.50
CA THR A 56 8.06 3.57 3.47
C THR A 56 9.14 2.62 4.00
N ILE A 57 9.53 1.62 3.20
CA ILE A 57 10.55 0.63 3.56
C ILE A 57 11.60 0.57 2.47
N ASP A 58 12.87 0.69 2.85
CA ASP A 58 13.98 0.53 1.92
C ASP A 58 14.38 -0.96 1.80
N LEU A 59 14.49 -1.41 0.56
CA LEU A 59 14.91 -2.77 0.21
C LEU A 59 16.43 -2.82 0.00
N THR A 60 17.21 -2.61 1.06
CA THR A 60 18.69 -2.52 0.99
C THR A 60 19.40 -3.73 1.58
N SER A 61 18.69 -4.63 2.24
CA SER A 61 19.29 -5.80 2.89
C SER A 61 18.25 -6.84 3.32
N GLY A 62 18.72 -8.04 3.65
CA GLY A 62 17.89 -9.14 4.13
C GLY A 62 17.11 -9.82 3.01
N SER A 63 16.58 -11.00 3.28
CA SER A 63 15.73 -11.78 2.37
C SER A 63 14.24 -11.60 2.65
N SER A 64 13.88 -10.88 3.72
CA SER A 64 12.48 -10.65 4.10
C SER A 64 12.29 -9.23 4.61
N LYS A 65 11.14 -8.64 4.29
CA LYS A 65 10.68 -7.34 4.79
C LYS A 65 9.22 -7.43 5.17
N SER A 66 8.87 -6.87 6.32
CA SER A 66 7.49 -6.82 6.81
C SER A 66 6.95 -5.40 6.73
N CYS A 67 5.77 -5.28 6.15
CA CYS A 67 5.00 -4.05 6.05
C CYS A 67 3.92 -4.10 7.14
N ALA A 68 3.93 -3.17 8.07
CA ALA A 68 2.87 -3.06 9.05
C ALA A 68 1.56 -2.61 8.38
N VAL A 69 0.45 -3.17 8.83
CA VAL A 69 -0.90 -2.83 8.39
C VAL A 69 -1.68 -2.32 9.60
N SER A 70 -2.25 -1.13 9.50
CA SER A 70 -3.11 -0.59 10.55
C SER A 70 -4.56 -1.07 10.37
N SER A 71 -5.22 -1.38 11.49
CA SER A 71 -6.65 -1.67 11.53
C SER A 71 -7.55 -0.46 11.23
N ASP A 72 -6.99 0.73 11.09
CA ASP A 72 -7.74 1.95 10.77
C ASP A 72 -8.21 2.00 9.31
N TYR A 73 -7.65 1.12 8.46
CA TYR A 73 -7.96 1.09 7.04
C TYR A 73 -8.72 -0.18 6.67
N LYS A 74 -9.63 -0.03 5.71
CA LYS A 74 -10.39 -1.15 5.17
C LYS A 74 -9.53 -1.99 4.22
N ASP A 75 -8.77 -1.33 3.36
CA ASP A 75 -7.95 -1.95 2.34
C ASP A 75 -6.50 -1.46 2.44
N VAL A 76 -5.56 -2.21 1.85
CA VAL A 76 -4.14 -1.85 1.78
C VAL A 76 -3.62 -2.00 0.36
N GLU A 77 -2.87 -0.99 -0.08
CA GLU A 77 -2.13 -1.04 -1.33
C GLU A 77 -0.63 -0.96 -1.05
N ILE A 78 0.14 -1.85 -1.66
CA ILE A 78 1.61 -1.89 -1.57
C ILE A 78 2.17 -1.64 -2.96
N ILE A 79 3.08 -0.67 -3.08
CA ILE A 79 3.79 -0.37 -4.32
C ILE A 79 5.28 -0.59 -4.09
N ILE A 80 5.86 -1.51 -4.84
CA ILE A 80 7.31 -1.77 -4.85
C ILE A 80 7.89 -1.14 -6.10
N ARG A 81 8.91 -0.28 -5.93
CA ARG A 81 9.59 0.42 -7.02
C ARG A 81 11.07 0.08 -7.01
N GLY A 82 11.63 -0.19 -8.19
CA GLY A 82 13.07 -0.41 -8.36
C GLY A 82 13.59 -1.63 -7.61
N LEU A 83 12.76 -2.68 -7.45
CA LEU A 83 13.17 -3.92 -6.80
C LEU A 83 14.38 -4.52 -7.48
N ASN A 84 15.49 -4.61 -6.76
CA ASN A 84 16.71 -5.30 -7.16
C ASN A 84 17.10 -6.31 -6.10
N ILE A 85 17.59 -7.46 -6.53
CA ILE A 85 17.95 -8.60 -5.68
C ILE A 85 19.34 -9.12 -6.03
N SER A 86 20.04 -9.74 -5.06
CA SER A 86 21.42 -10.21 -5.23
C SER A 86 21.55 -11.54 -5.96
N ALA A 87 20.49 -12.33 -5.99
CA ALA A 87 20.43 -13.61 -6.70
C ALA A 87 19.06 -13.80 -7.35
N ASN A 88 18.97 -14.55 -8.45
CA ASN A 88 17.69 -14.89 -9.06
C ASN A 88 16.81 -15.63 -8.04
N ALA A 89 15.60 -15.13 -7.82
CA ALA A 89 14.72 -15.64 -6.77
C ALA A 89 13.24 -15.51 -7.15
N ALA A 90 12.39 -16.25 -6.47
CA ALA A 90 10.97 -15.90 -6.41
C ALA A 90 10.74 -14.91 -5.27
N LEU A 91 9.83 -13.97 -5.48
CA LEU A 91 9.31 -13.06 -4.46
C LEU A 91 7.92 -13.53 -4.04
N SER A 92 7.79 -13.98 -2.81
CA SER A 92 6.51 -14.38 -2.21
C SER A 92 5.95 -13.30 -1.31
N VAL A 93 4.63 -13.14 -1.32
CA VAL A 93 3.88 -12.21 -0.49
C VAL A 93 3.00 -13.00 0.48
N ARG A 94 3.18 -12.79 1.78
CA ARG A 94 2.45 -13.48 2.84
C ARG A 94 1.76 -12.51 3.77
N VAL A 95 0.70 -13.00 4.39
CA VAL A 95 -0.13 -12.26 5.36
C VAL A 95 0.16 -12.79 6.75
N ASN A 96 0.37 -11.89 7.72
CA ASN A 96 0.59 -12.20 9.13
C ASN A 96 1.71 -13.24 9.38
N GLY A 97 2.66 -13.38 8.46
CA GLY A 97 3.73 -14.37 8.55
C GLY A 97 3.26 -15.82 8.40
N ASP A 98 2.02 -16.05 7.96
CA ASP A 98 1.47 -17.39 7.78
C ASP A 98 2.21 -18.16 6.67
N LEU A 99 2.72 -19.35 7.02
CA LEU A 99 3.43 -20.27 6.13
C LEU A 99 2.59 -21.50 5.78
N THR A 100 1.36 -21.57 6.24
CA THR A 100 0.46 -22.70 5.99
C THR A 100 -0.21 -22.57 4.62
N SER A 101 -0.92 -23.62 4.21
CA SER A 101 -1.70 -23.62 2.97
C SER A 101 -3.03 -22.88 3.09
N SER A 102 -3.03 -21.75 3.83
CA SER A 102 -4.19 -20.88 4.03
C SER A 102 -4.46 -19.93 2.85
N TYR A 103 -3.73 -20.05 1.77
CA TYR A 103 -3.92 -19.22 0.58
C TYR A 103 -4.48 -20.06 -0.57
N ILE A 104 -5.26 -19.40 -1.42
CA ILE A 104 -5.85 -20.02 -2.61
C ILE A 104 -5.54 -19.11 -3.79
N ASP A 105 -4.99 -19.67 -4.86
CA ASP A 105 -4.73 -18.95 -6.11
C ASP A 105 -5.98 -18.81 -6.99
N SER A 106 -5.81 -18.17 -8.14
CA SER A 106 -6.88 -17.95 -9.12
C SER A 106 -7.47 -19.23 -9.71
N ALA A 107 -6.80 -20.36 -9.58
CA ALA A 107 -7.27 -21.66 -10.03
C ALA A 107 -7.94 -22.47 -8.90
N GLY A 108 -8.04 -21.90 -7.69
CA GLY A 108 -8.58 -22.59 -6.51
C GLY A 108 -7.59 -23.56 -5.86
N VAL A 109 -6.30 -23.48 -6.19
CA VAL A 109 -5.26 -24.36 -5.66
C VAL A 109 -4.68 -23.80 -4.36
N PRO A 110 -4.58 -24.61 -3.27
CA PRO A 110 -3.94 -24.17 -2.04
C PRO A 110 -2.48 -23.77 -2.25
N GLN A 111 -2.10 -22.63 -1.67
CA GLN A 111 -0.77 -22.03 -1.75
C GLN A 111 -0.24 -21.69 -0.36
N THR A 112 1.07 -21.43 -0.25
CA THR A 112 1.73 -20.97 0.98
C THR A 112 2.02 -19.47 0.99
N SER A 113 1.50 -18.74 0.01
CA SER A 113 1.62 -17.29 -0.13
C SER A 113 0.45 -16.73 -0.92
N LEU A 114 0.11 -15.46 -0.69
CA LEU A 114 -0.95 -14.77 -1.41
C LEU A 114 -0.61 -14.62 -2.89
N PHE A 115 0.65 -14.24 -3.16
CA PHE A 115 1.21 -14.12 -4.50
C PHE A 115 2.65 -14.59 -4.53
N THR A 116 3.08 -15.11 -5.68
CA THR A 116 4.49 -15.42 -5.94
C THR A 116 4.86 -14.94 -7.34
N LEU A 117 5.86 -14.05 -7.41
CA LEU A 117 6.54 -13.69 -8.65
C LEU A 117 7.69 -14.66 -8.85
N ASP A 118 7.54 -15.55 -9.81
CA ASP A 118 8.57 -16.55 -10.11
C ASP A 118 9.75 -15.94 -10.86
N SER A 119 10.96 -16.41 -10.52
CA SER A 119 12.16 -16.18 -11.34
C SER A 119 12.48 -14.69 -11.59
N VAL A 120 12.36 -13.83 -10.57
CA VAL A 120 12.83 -12.44 -10.65
C VAL A 120 14.34 -12.42 -10.88
N LYS A 121 14.80 -11.65 -11.85
CA LYS A 121 16.22 -11.59 -12.23
C LYS A 121 17.01 -10.67 -11.32
N ALA A 122 18.16 -11.13 -10.86
CA ALA A 122 19.13 -10.34 -10.10
C ALA A 122 19.77 -9.23 -10.95
N GLY A 123 20.18 -8.14 -10.29
CA GLY A 123 20.90 -7.05 -10.93
C GLY A 123 20.03 -6.14 -11.81
N VAL A 124 18.69 -6.26 -11.75
CA VAL A 124 17.75 -5.45 -12.54
C VAL A 124 16.94 -4.54 -11.61
N THR A 125 16.92 -3.25 -11.91
CA THR A 125 16.22 -2.22 -11.10
C THR A 125 14.89 -1.77 -11.68
N THR A 126 14.47 -2.33 -12.81
CA THR A 126 13.20 -1.98 -13.49
C THR A 126 12.01 -2.82 -13.03
N ASN A 127 12.19 -3.60 -11.95
CA ASN A 127 11.11 -4.42 -11.42
C ASN A 127 10.18 -3.56 -10.55
N HIS A 128 8.89 -3.54 -10.91
CA HIS A 128 7.83 -2.81 -10.21
C HIS A 128 6.68 -3.74 -9.90
N VAL A 129 6.16 -3.67 -8.69
CA VAL A 129 5.04 -4.50 -8.23
C VAL A 129 4.01 -3.61 -7.55
N LYS A 130 2.75 -3.84 -7.82
CA LYS A 130 1.62 -3.30 -7.09
C LYS A 130 0.80 -4.46 -6.55
N ILE A 131 0.43 -4.40 -5.27
CA ILE A 131 -0.39 -5.38 -4.57
C ILE A 131 -1.53 -4.62 -3.91
N SER A 132 -2.75 -5.10 -4.06
CA SER A 132 -3.92 -4.60 -3.32
C SER A 132 -4.48 -5.75 -2.50
N VAL A 133 -4.82 -5.50 -1.25
CA VAL A 133 -5.50 -6.45 -0.36
C VAL A 133 -6.71 -5.76 0.23
N VAL A 134 -7.87 -6.37 0.09
CA VAL A 134 -9.15 -5.80 0.54
C VAL A 134 -9.63 -6.46 1.84
N ASP A 135 -10.47 -5.71 2.57
CA ASP A 135 -11.08 -6.12 3.84
C ASP A 135 -10.06 -6.54 4.91
N VAL A 136 -8.89 -5.87 4.98
CA VAL A 136 -7.76 -6.26 5.85
C VAL A 136 -8.14 -6.31 7.34
N ASN A 137 -9.08 -5.50 7.80
CA ASN A 137 -9.53 -5.44 9.18
C ASN A 137 -10.77 -6.32 9.47
N SER A 138 -11.35 -7.01 8.47
CA SER A 138 -12.53 -7.84 8.66
C SER A 138 -12.24 -9.05 9.56
N LEU A 139 -13.19 -9.38 10.44
CA LEU A 139 -13.19 -10.59 11.26
C LEU A 139 -14.13 -11.67 10.72
N ALA A 140 -14.89 -11.37 9.67
CA ALA A 140 -15.97 -12.23 9.18
C ALA A 140 -15.72 -12.83 7.80
N THR A 141 -14.78 -12.30 7.04
CA THR A 141 -14.55 -12.69 5.64
C THR A 141 -13.10 -13.04 5.37
N SER A 142 -12.90 -13.96 4.44
CA SER A 142 -11.59 -14.21 3.85
C SER A 142 -11.08 -12.94 3.16
N LYS A 143 -9.76 -12.72 3.18
CA LYS A 143 -9.13 -11.57 2.51
C LYS A 143 -8.85 -11.93 1.06
N THR A 144 -9.13 -11.01 0.18
CA THR A 144 -8.76 -11.16 -1.24
C THR A 144 -7.77 -10.10 -1.64
N GLY A 145 -6.99 -10.39 -2.66
CA GLY A 145 -6.03 -9.43 -3.17
C GLY A 145 -5.70 -9.68 -4.63
N ASP A 146 -5.21 -8.65 -5.27
CA ASP A 146 -4.64 -8.70 -6.60
C ASP A 146 -3.19 -8.20 -6.61
N ALA A 147 -2.39 -8.72 -7.54
CA ALA A 147 -1.04 -8.27 -7.78
C ALA A 147 -0.81 -8.01 -9.26
N ARG A 148 -0.13 -6.92 -9.56
CA ARG A 148 0.33 -6.55 -10.89
C ARG A 148 1.81 -6.25 -10.83
N ALA A 149 2.59 -6.83 -11.72
CA ALA A 149 4.01 -6.56 -11.76
C ALA A 149 4.52 -6.45 -13.20
N VAL A 150 5.51 -5.58 -13.38
CA VAL A 150 6.42 -5.60 -14.53
C VAL A 150 7.79 -5.95 -13.99
N TYR A 151 8.35 -7.05 -14.41
CA TYR A 151 9.65 -7.52 -13.93
C TYR A 151 10.42 -8.26 -15.01
N THR A 152 11.74 -8.32 -14.88
CA THR A 152 12.58 -9.13 -15.77
C THR A 152 12.67 -10.54 -15.19
N SER A 153 12.28 -11.53 -16.00
CA SER A 153 12.38 -12.93 -15.65
C SER A 153 13.80 -13.47 -15.84
N SER A 154 14.32 -14.18 -14.85
CA SER A 154 15.63 -14.84 -14.94
C SER A 154 15.63 -16.03 -15.89
N SER A 155 14.48 -16.68 -16.11
CA SER A 155 14.36 -17.82 -17.01
C SER A 155 14.42 -17.46 -18.49
N THR A 156 13.94 -16.27 -18.86
CA THR A 156 13.86 -15.83 -20.26
C THR A 156 14.70 -14.60 -20.57
N ASN A 157 15.19 -13.89 -19.55
CA ASN A 157 15.83 -12.56 -19.65
C ASN A 157 14.96 -11.49 -20.31
N LEU A 158 13.65 -11.68 -20.31
CA LEU A 158 12.68 -10.76 -20.89
C LEU A 158 11.83 -10.10 -19.79
N SER A 159 11.39 -8.89 -20.05
CA SER A 159 10.37 -8.24 -19.21
C SER A 159 9.05 -8.97 -19.34
N ARG A 160 8.40 -9.21 -18.19
CA ARG A 160 7.10 -9.87 -18.08
C ARG A 160 6.10 -8.97 -17.42
N LEU A 161 4.88 -9.03 -17.89
CA LEU A 161 3.69 -8.55 -17.15
C LEU A 161 3.14 -9.73 -16.36
N PHE A 162 3.00 -9.54 -15.06
CA PHE A 162 2.36 -10.47 -14.14
C PHE A 162 1.03 -9.87 -13.67
N LEU A 163 -0.02 -10.66 -13.73
CA LEU A 163 -1.33 -10.35 -13.19
C LEU A 163 -1.79 -11.59 -12.42
N SER A 164 -2.14 -11.42 -11.15
CA SER A 164 -2.64 -12.52 -10.33
C SER A 164 -3.64 -12.00 -9.32
N TRP A 165 -4.53 -12.86 -8.85
CA TRP A 165 -5.36 -12.65 -7.70
C TRP A 165 -5.32 -13.90 -6.81
N GLY A 166 -5.57 -13.71 -5.53
CA GLY A 166 -5.58 -14.78 -4.57
C GLY A 166 -6.46 -14.46 -3.36
N ALA A 167 -6.72 -15.46 -2.56
CA ALA A 167 -7.43 -15.30 -1.30
C ALA A 167 -6.60 -15.85 -0.14
N TYR A 168 -6.74 -15.22 1.02
CA TYR A 168 -6.21 -15.70 2.30
C TYR A 168 -7.39 -16.18 3.15
N THR A 169 -7.44 -17.48 3.40
CA THR A 169 -8.55 -18.18 4.06
C THR A 169 -8.05 -19.01 5.24
N PRO A 170 -7.53 -18.38 6.30
CA PRO A 170 -7.03 -19.12 7.46
C PRO A 170 -8.19 -19.80 8.20
N ALA A 171 -7.89 -20.86 8.96
CA ALA A 171 -8.87 -21.57 9.80
C ALA A 171 -9.55 -20.63 10.83
N THR A 172 -8.81 -19.63 11.31
CA THR A 172 -9.35 -18.56 12.17
C THR A 172 -9.11 -17.22 11.49
N ILE A 173 -10.19 -16.56 11.11
CA ILE A 173 -10.11 -15.24 10.45
C ILE A 173 -9.73 -14.19 11.49
N SER A 174 -8.69 -13.42 11.17
CA SER A 174 -8.19 -12.31 11.99
C SER A 174 -7.87 -11.12 11.11
N PRO A 175 -7.76 -9.91 11.67
CA PRO A 175 -7.25 -8.75 10.93
C PRO A 175 -5.85 -9.03 10.39
N ILE A 176 -5.54 -8.43 9.26
CA ILE A 176 -4.17 -8.40 8.77
C ILE A 176 -3.42 -7.31 9.53
N THR A 177 -2.35 -7.68 10.21
CA THR A 177 -1.48 -6.76 10.93
C THR A 177 -0.13 -6.57 10.24
N ALA A 178 0.21 -7.49 9.32
CA ALA A 178 1.45 -7.41 8.56
C ALA A 178 1.32 -8.10 7.20
N ILE A 179 2.00 -7.56 6.21
CA ILE A 179 2.24 -8.20 4.92
C ILE A 179 3.75 -8.37 4.76
N THR A 180 4.21 -9.59 4.52
CA THR A 180 5.63 -9.93 4.45
C THR A 180 6.03 -10.25 3.01
N LEU A 181 7.08 -9.59 2.53
CA LEU A 181 7.76 -9.85 1.28
C LEU A 181 8.95 -10.74 1.56
N THR A 182 9.06 -11.90 0.89
CA THR A 182 10.14 -12.86 1.14
C THR A 182 10.73 -13.36 -0.18
N LEU A 183 12.05 -13.34 -0.29
CA LEU A 183 12.79 -13.95 -1.38
C LEU A 183 13.09 -15.42 -1.04
N THR A 184 13.02 -16.30 -2.03
CA THR A 184 13.39 -17.72 -1.86
C THR A 184 14.89 -17.91 -1.68
N THR A 185 15.70 -17.00 -2.21
CA THR A 185 17.17 -17.00 -2.08
C THR A 185 17.70 -15.56 -2.26
N GLY A 186 18.94 -15.32 -1.84
CA GLY A 186 19.58 -14.00 -1.94
C GLY A 186 18.99 -12.97 -0.97
N THR A 187 19.28 -11.72 -1.25
CA THR A 187 18.88 -10.58 -0.44
C THR A 187 18.36 -9.44 -1.31
N PHE A 188 17.58 -8.56 -0.74
CA PHE A 188 17.26 -7.27 -1.32
C PHE A 188 18.53 -6.42 -1.42
N VAL A 189 18.72 -5.74 -2.55
CA VAL A 189 19.88 -4.87 -2.84
C VAL A 189 19.46 -3.42 -2.93
N SER A 190 18.33 -3.14 -3.60
CA SER A 190 17.76 -1.81 -3.67
C SER A 190 16.27 -1.89 -4.00
N GLY A 191 15.61 -0.77 -3.82
CA GLY A 191 14.19 -0.55 -4.09
C GLY A 191 13.49 0.07 -2.90
N THR A 192 12.25 0.48 -3.12
CA THR A 192 11.42 1.10 -2.09
C THR A 192 10.04 0.46 -2.10
N VAL A 193 9.52 0.15 -0.92
CA VAL A 193 8.14 -0.26 -0.70
C VAL A 193 7.37 0.92 -0.12
N LEU A 194 6.28 1.29 -0.75
CA LEU A 194 5.32 2.27 -0.27
C LEU A 194 4.04 1.52 0.13
N VAL A 195 3.60 1.68 1.36
CA VAL A 195 2.39 1.05 1.91
C VAL A 195 1.34 2.13 2.11
N TYR A 196 0.19 1.95 1.51
CA TYR A 196 -0.95 2.87 1.60
C TYR A 196 -2.14 2.17 2.24
N GLY A 197 -2.78 2.85 3.19
CA GLY A 197 -4.10 2.51 3.67
C GLY A 197 -5.18 3.13 2.79
N VAL A 198 -6.27 2.42 2.58
CA VAL A 198 -7.41 2.84 1.76
C VAL A 198 -8.69 2.66 2.58
N ASN A 199 -9.54 3.69 2.61
CA ASN A 199 -10.84 3.72 3.31
C ASN A 199 -11.99 3.57 2.32
#